data_1401f4fe0b1b44c3311f52117bbc681f
#
_entry.id   1401f4fe0b1b44c3311f52117bbc681f
#
_cell.length_a   1.000
_cell.length_b   1.000
_cell.length_c   1.000
_cell.angle_alpha   90.00
_cell.angle_beta   90.00
_cell.angle_gamma   90.00
#
_symmetry.space_group_name_H-M   'P 1'
#
loop_
_entity.id
_entity.type
_entity.pdbx_description
1 polymer ?
#
loop_
_entity_poly.entity_id
_entity_poly.type
_entity_poly.pdbx_seq_one_letter_code
_entity_poly.pdbx_strand_id
1 'polypeptide(L)'
;IGVLMQEYDEVRKVSILPRGGTGGVTYFQPSTDDIGMYTKDFLLSQIKVALGGHAAEEIVYGREHVTTGASNDFEQTFKIARDMVTTYGMSETIGKMNIDPNYISPRTASHIDIEIHDIVEVCYTEVKELLNTYRVKLEHLKDILVEEEIIDGSLVYEMVASCDLKNMAESKCDTIQTYIDAYDSFDQYRDGDDIILP
;
A
#
# COMPACT_ATOMS: atom_id res chain seq x y z
N ILE A 1 2.18 0.24 5.61
CA ILE A 1 2.54 -0.39 4.34
C ILE A 1 2.82 0.68 3.28
N GLY A 2 1.94 1.66 3.03
CA GLY A 2 2.13 2.67 1.97
C GLY A 2 3.50 3.33 1.97
N VAL A 3 4.02 3.69 3.13
CA VAL A 3 5.36 4.31 3.30
C VAL A 3 6.52 3.38 2.88
N LEU A 4 6.28 2.07 2.83
CA LEU A 4 7.30 1.07 2.45
C LEU A 4 7.25 0.71 0.96
N MET A 5 6.26 1.24 0.21
CA MET A 5 6.08 0.97 -1.21
C MET A 5 6.68 2.11 -2.02
N GLN A 6 7.71 1.82 -2.82
CA GLN A 6 8.41 2.82 -3.65
C GLN A 6 7.55 3.37 -4.80
N GLU A 7 6.70 2.51 -5.36
CA GLU A 7 5.85 2.81 -6.52
C GLU A 7 4.40 3.11 -6.10
N TYR A 8 4.20 3.76 -4.94
CA TYR A 8 2.87 4.09 -4.45
C TYR A 8 2.75 5.55 -4.04
N ASP A 9 1.50 6.01 -3.96
CA ASP A 9 1.18 7.38 -3.57
C ASP A 9 1.72 7.72 -2.18
N GLU A 10 2.17 8.96 -2.03
CA GLU A 10 2.76 9.46 -0.82
C GLU A 10 1.72 9.61 0.30
N VAL A 11 2.07 9.12 1.51
CA VAL A 11 1.24 9.33 2.70
C VAL A 11 1.34 10.78 3.15
N ARG A 12 0.23 11.50 3.12
CA ARG A 12 0.16 12.90 3.56
C ARG A 12 -0.31 13.05 5.00
N LYS A 13 -1.23 12.21 5.41
CA LYS A 13 -1.86 12.36 6.72
C LYS A 13 -2.52 11.06 7.12
N VAL A 14 -2.44 10.75 8.41
CA VAL A 14 -3.18 9.64 9.01
C VAL A 14 -4.07 10.20 10.12
N SER A 15 -5.33 9.74 10.17
CA SER A 15 -6.30 10.19 11.17
C SER A 15 -7.12 9.01 11.68
N ILE A 16 -7.31 8.92 12.98
CA ILE A 16 -8.21 7.98 13.64
C ILE A 16 -9.52 8.62 14.07
N LEU A 17 -9.75 9.87 13.69
CA LEU A 17 -11.04 10.53 13.94
C LEU A 17 -12.14 9.91 13.08
N PRO A 18 -13.23 9.41 13.68
CA PRO A 18 -14.32 8.82 12.92
C PRO A 18 -14.99 9.83 12.01
N ARG A 19 -15.18 9.47 10.74
CA ARG A 19 -15.91 10.30 9.76
C ARG A 19 -16.79 9.43 8.88
N GLY A 20 -18.07 9.76 8.74
CA GLY A 20 -18.97 9.14 7.77
C GLY A 20 -19.10 7.61 7.86
N GLY A 21 -18.89 7.03 9.04
CA GLY A 21 -18.97 5.59 9.26
C GLY A 21 -17.62 4.85 9.16
N THR A 22 -16.51 5.54 8.88
CA THR A 22 -15.16 4.98 8.95
C THR A 22 -14.50 5.31 10.29
N GLY A 23 -13.76 4.36 10.88
CA GLY A 23 -13.05 4.54 12.14
C GLY A 23 -11.75 5.32 12.04
N GLY A 24 -11.25 5.54 10.83
CA GLY A 24 -10.03 6.28 10.53
C GLY A 24 -9.77 6.35 9.04
N VAL A 25 -8.81 7.17 8.61
CA VAL A 25 -8.46 7.34 7.20
C VAL A 25 -6.99 7.72 7.03
N THR A 26 -6.35 7.13 6.04
CA THR A 26 -5.05 7.56 5.54
C THR A 26 -5.24 8.33 4.24
N TYR A 27 -4.70 9.53 4.18
CA TYR A 27 -4.73 10.36 2.99
C TYR A 27 -3.46 10.15 2.21
N PHE A 28 -3.61 9.79 0.95
CA PHE A 28 -2.52 9.68 -0.01
C PHE A 28 -2.56 10.85 -0.98
N GLN A 29 -1.42 11.28 -1.43
CA GLN A 29 -1.31 12.28 -2.49
C GLN A 29 -0.92 11.55 -3.78
N PRO A 30 -1.80 11.54 -4.80
CA PRO A 30 -1.45 11.03 -6.11
C PRO A 30 -0.23 11.75 -6.68
N SER A 31 0.68 11.02 -7.31
CA SER A 31 1.78 11.64 -8.03
C SER A 31 1.24 12.53 -9.15
N THR A 32 1.84 13.71 -9.35
CA THR A 32 1.40 14.70 -10.34
C THR A 32 1.53 14.21 -11.78
N ASP A 33 2.28 13.14 -12.01
CA ASP A 33 2.49 12.51 -13.32
C ASP A 33 1.47 11.42 -13.64
N ASP A 34 0.44 11.25 -12.81
CA ASP A 34 -0.57 10.21 -12.98
C ASP A 34 -1.52 10.52 -14.14
N ILE A 35 -1.10 10.13 -15.34
CA ILE A 35 -1.88 10.24 -16.59
C ILE A 35 -2.91 9.09 -16.68
N GLY A 36 -3.18 8.41 -15.55
CA GLY A 36 -4.09 7.25 -15.52
C GLY A 36 -3.48 5.96 -16.09
N MET A 37 -2.16 5.91 -16.24
CA MET A 37 -1.43 4.72 -16.67
C MET A 37 -0.61 4.18 -15.49
N TYR A 38 -1.08 3.09 -14.91
CA TYR A 38 -0.46 2.46 -13.75
C TYR A 38 0.48 1.33 -14.16
N THR A 39 1.64 1.26 -13.52
CA THR A 39 2.57 0.13 -13.66
C THR A 39 2.05 -1.10 -12.93
N LYS A 40 2.57 -2.29 -13.26
CA LYS A 40 2.28 -3.53 -12.52
C LYS A 40 2.68 -3.38 -11.04
N ASP A 41 3.83 -2.76 -10.77
CA ASP A 41 4.35 -2.57 -9.41
C ASP A 41 3.46 -1.61 -8.60
N PHE A 42 2.93 -0.56 -9.22
CA PHE A 42 1.96 0.32 -8.58
C PHE A 42 0.68 -0.43 -8.18
N LEU A 43 0.11 -1.24 -9.09
CA LEU A 43 -1.10 -2.02 -8.82
C LEU A 43 -0.89 -3.06 -7.72
N LEU A 44 0.27 -3.75 -7.71
CA LEU A 44 0.64 -4.67 -6.63
C LEU A 44 0.82 -3.93 -5.30
N SER A 45 1.40 -2.73 -5.31
CA SER A 45 1.53 -1.88 -4.12
C SER A 45 0.16 -1.45 -3.59
N GLN A 46 -0.78 -1.12 -4.48
CA GLN A 46 -2.16 -0.79 -4.12
C GLN A 46 -2.88 -1.97 -3.44
N ILE A 47 -2.71 -3.20 -3.95
CA ILE A 47 -3.21 -4.42 -3.32
C ILE A 47 -2.60 -4.59 -1.92
N LYS A 48 -1.28 -4.44 -1.78
CA LYS A 48 -0.57 -4.57 -0.50
C LYS A 48 -1.04 -3.54 0.53
N VAL A 49 -1.26 -2.30 0.12
CA VAL A 49 -1.77 -1.24 1.00
C VAL A 49 -3.18 -1.56 1.48
N ALA A 50 -4.07 -2.01 0.58
CA ALA A 50 -5.44 -2.40 0.93
C ALA A 50 -5.46 -3.58 1.91
N LEU A 51 -4.58 -4.58 1.75
CA LEU A 51 -4.49 -5.74 2.63
C LEU A 51 -3.87 -5.42 4.00
N GLY A 52 -3.21 -4.27 4.14
CA GLY A 52 -2.44 -3.89 5.34
C GLY A 52 -3.23 -3.88 6.63
N GLY A 53 -4.48 -3.37 6.59
CA GLY A 53 -5.36 -3.30 7.76
C GLY A 53 -5.71 -4.67 8.30
N HIS A 54 -6.19 -5.57 7.44
CA HIS A 54 -6.55 -6.93 7.82
C HIS A 54 -5.35 -7.75 8.32
N ALA A 55 -4.21 -7.63 7.63
CA ALA A 55 -2.99 -8.30 8.06
C ALA A 55 -2.50 -7.81 9.44
N ALA A 56 -2.64 -6.51 9.72
CA ALA A 56 -2.32 -5.95 11.04
C ALA A 56 -3.26 -6.50 12.13
N GLU A 57 -4.57 -6.59 11.87
CA GLU A 57 -5.52 -7.21 12.80
C GLU A 57 -5.15 -8.67 13.08
N GLU A 58 -4.84 -9.45 12.04
CA GLU A 58 -4.46 -10.86 12.21
C GLU A 58 -3.19 -11.02 13.06
N ILE A 59 -2.18 -10.18 12.83
CA ILE A 59 -0.91 -10.24 13.58
C ILE A 59 -1.10 -9.83 15.05
N VAL A 60 -1.95 -8.85 15.33
CA VAL A 60 -2.13 -8.28 16.68
C VAL A 60 -3.11 -9.10 17.51
N TYR A 61 -4.24 -9.47 16.92
CA TYR A 61 -5.36 -10.10 17.64
C TYR A 61 -5.49 -11.60 17.38
N GLY A 62 -4.80 -12.11 16.37
CA GLY A 62 -4.93 -13.48 15.91
C GLY A 62 -6.06 -13.69 14.91
N ARG A 63 -5.95 -14.76 14.14
CA ARG A 63 -6.81 -15.07 12.99
C ARG A 63 -8.30 -15.17 13.34
N GLU A 64 -8.60 -15.62 14.56
CA GLU A 64 -9.99 -15.80 15.03
C GLU A 64 -10.68 -14.49 15.44
N HIS A 65 -9.94 -13.39 15.52
CA HIS A 65 -10.43 -12.11 16.03
C HIS A 65 -10.37 -10.98 14.99
N VAL A 66 -10.12 -11.30 13.73
CA VAL A 66 -10.19 -10.34 12.63
C VAL A 66 -11.63 -9.87 12.41
N THR A 67 -11.79 -8.61 12.04
CA THR A 67 -13.10 -7.99 11.87
C THR A 67 -13.53 -7.92 10.40
N THR A 68 -14.79 -7.55 10.18
CA THR A 68 -15.32 -7.30 8.83
C THR A 68 -14.93 -5.94 8.28
N GLY A 69 -14.10 -5.17 8.99
CA GLY A 69 -13.71 -3.81 8.62
C GLY A 69 -13.02 -3.68 7.27
N ALA A 70 -12.29 -4.73 6.86
CA ALA A 70 -11.58 -4.79 5.59
C ALA A 70 -12.42 -5.22 4.37
N SER A 71 -13.76 -5.29 4.48
CA SER A 71 -14.62 -5.77 3.38
C SER A 71 -14.45 -4.99 2.08
N ASN A 72 -14.36 -3.65 2.16
CA ASN A 72 -14.15 -2.80 0.99
C ASN A 72 -12.75 -2.97 0.40
N ASP A 73 -11.75 -3.19 1.25
CA ASP A 73 -10.37 -3.41 0.84
C ASP A 73 -10.24 -4.73 0.07
N PHE A 74 -10.95 -5.78 0.49
CA PHE A 74 -11.01 -7.04 -0.24
C PHE A 74 -11.70 -6.90 -1.60
N GLU A 75 -12.82 -6.15 -1.67
CA GLU A 75 -13.48 -5.89 -2.95
C GLU A 75 -12.56 -5.15 -3.92
N GLN A 76 -11.87 -4.12 -3.45
CA GLN A 76 -10.90 -3.37 -4.24
C GLN A 76 -9.72 -4.24 -4.68
N THR A 77 -9.15 -5.01 -3.76
CA THR A 77 -8.05 -5.96 -4.02
C THR A 77 -8.43 -6.95 -5.11
N PHE A 78 -9.60 -7.57 -5.00
CA PHE A 78 -10.10 -8.52 -6.00
C PHE A 78 -10.27 -7.86 -7.37
N LYS A 79 -10.85 -6.65 -7.40
CA LYS A 79 -11.06 -5.91 -8.65
C LYS A 79 -9.74 -5.59 -9.34
N ILE A 80 -8.74 -5.09 -8.60
CA ILE A 80 -7.42 -4.75 -9.16
C ILE A 80 -6.74 -6.02 -9.71
N ALA A 81 -6.67 -7.09 -8.92
CA ALA A 81 -6.05 -8.34 -9.33
C ALA A 81 -6.75 -8.92 -10.58
N ARG A 82 -8.08 -8.87 -10.63
CA ARG A 82 -8.85 -9.29 -11.79
C ARG A 82 -8.53 -8.46 -13.02
N ASP A 83 -8.49 -7.13 -12.90
CA ASP A 83 -8.21 -6.24 -14.01
C ASP A 83 -6.78 -6.44 -14.54
N MET A 84 -5.81 -6.72 -13.66
CA MET A 84 -4.44 -7.09 -14.04
C MET A 84 -4.41 -8.34 -14.93
N VAL A 85 -5.18 -9.37 -14.55
CA VAL A 85 -5.23 -10.65 -15.27
C VAL A 85 -6.05 -10.57 -16.55
N THR A 86 -7.22 -9.91 -16.50
CA THR A 86 -8.20 -9.99 -17.60
C THR A 86 -8.15 -8.81 -18.57
N THR A 87 -7.75 -7.62 -18.09
CA THR A 87 -7.89 -6.36 -18.85
C THR A 87 -6.55 -5.79 -19.27
N TYR A 88 -5.57 -5.79 -18.37
CA TYR A 88 -4.28 -5.10 -18.62
C TYR A 88 -3.21 -5.99 -19.25
N GLY A 89 -3.49 -7.30 -19.41
CA GLY A 89 -2.53 -8.25 -20.00
C GLY A 89 -1.25 -8.41 -19.16
N MET A 90 -1.35 -8.25 -17.83
CA MET A 90 -0.24 -8.35 -16.89
C MET A 90 -0.03 -9.76 -16.35
N SER A 91 -0.84 -10.73 -16.80
CA SER A 91 -0.71 -12.15 -16.49
C SER A 91 0.38 -12.79 -17.33
N GLU A 92 1.14 -13.68 -16.72
CA GLU A 92 2.10 -14.53 -17.43
C GLU A 92 1.45 -15.84 -17.92
N THR A 93 0.49 -16.35 -17.17
CA THR A 93 -0.20 -17.61 -17.46
C THR A 93 -1.23 -17.45 -18.58
N ILE A 94 -2.03 -16.39 -18.51
CA ILE A 94 -3.07 -16.07 -19.51
C ILE A 94 -2.48 -15.38 -20.72
N GLY A 95 -1.40 -14.61 -20.52
CA GLY A 95 -0.74 -13.87 -21.59
C GLY A 95 -1.28 -12.46 -21.79
N LYS A 96 -0.78 -11.79 -22.82
CA LYS A 96 -1.05 -10.37 -23.10
C LYS A 96 -2.29 -10.23 -23.98
N MET A 97 -3.46 -10.43 -23.37
CA MET A 97 -4.74 -10.30 -24.05
C MET A 97 -5.78 -9.65 -23.15
N ASN A 98 -6.77 -9.02 -23.74
CA ASN A 98 -7.98 -8.56 -23.05
C ASN A 98 -9.03 -9.67 -23.17
N ILE A 99 -9.60 -10.08 -22.04
CA ILE A 99 -10.54 -11.21 -21.96
C ILE A 99 -11.94 -10.70 -21.74
N ASP A 100 -12.85 -11.02 -22.67
CA ASP A 100 -14.28 -10.81 -22.46
C ASP A 100 -14.84 -11.96 -21.60
N PRO A 101 -15.37 -11.66 -20.39
CA PRO A 101 -15.93 -12.69 -19.50
C PRO A 101 -17.05 -13.54 -20.13
N ASN A 102 -17.73 -13.02 -21.18
CA ASN A 102 -18.83 -13.72 -21.84
C ASN A 102 -18.37 -14.79 -22.85
N TYR A 103 -17.10 -14.77 -23.24
CA TYR A 103 -16.56 -15.64 -24.29
C TYR A 103 -15.36 -16.48 -23.85
N ILE A 104 -15.31 -16.84 -22.57
CA ILE A 104 -14.23 -17.68 -22.03
C ILE A 104 -14.69 -19.14 -21.83
N SER A 105 -13.75 -20.06 -22.00
CA SER A 105 -13.97 -21.44 -21.66
C SER A 105 -13.97 -21.65 -20.12
N PRO A 106 -14.64 -22.67 -19.58
CA PRO A 106 -14.56 -22.97 -18.15
C PRO A 106 -13.13 -23.19 -17.65
N ARG A 107 -12.26 -23.73 -18.51
CA ARG A 107 -10.85 -23.93 -18.20
C ARG A 107 -10.11 -22.59 -18.04
N THR A 108 -10.35 -21.66 -18.94
CA THR A 108 -9.74 -20.32 -18.88
C THR A 108 -10.25 -19.58 -17.64
N ALA A 109 -11.56 -19.67 -17.32
CA ALA A 109 -12.11 -19.08 -16.11
C ALA A 109 -11.41 -19.62 -14.85
N SER A 110 -11.23 -20.94 -14.74
CA SER A 110 -10.51 -21.53 -13.60
C SER A 110 -9.06 -21.05 -13.49
N HIS A 111 -8.36 -20.86 -14.61
CA HIS A 111 -6.98 -20.34 -14.57
C HIS A 111 -6.96 -18.87 -14.11
N ILE A 112 -7.93 -18.06 -14.54
CA ILE A 112 -8.07 -16.66 -14.08
C ILE A 112 -8.30 -16.63 -12.57
N ASP A 113 -9.22 -17.45 -12.06
CA ASP A 113 -9.53 -17.50 -10.63
C ASP A 113 -8.30 -17.90 -9.80
N ILE A 114 -7.54 -18.90 -10.25
CA ILE A 114 -6.30 -19.33 -9.58
C ILE A 114 -5.27 -18.19 -9.57
N GLU A 115 -5.06 -17.53 -10.70
CA GLU A 115 -4.04 -16.48 -10.80
C GLU A 115 -4.41 -15.24 -9.98
N ILE A 116 -5.70 -14.87 -9.94
CA ILE A 116 -6.20 -13.80 -9.04
C ILE A 116 -5.90 -14.16 -7.58
N HIS A 117 -6.25 -15.39 -7.18
CA HIS A 117 -5.97 -15.87 -5.83
C HIS A 117 -4.48 -15.83 -5.51
N ASP A 118 -3.63 -16.30 -6.40
CA ASP A 118 -2.17 -16.35 -6.19
C ASP A 118 -1.57 -14.94 -6.06
N ILE A 119 -2.00 -13.97 -6.87
CA ILE A 119 -1.57 -12.57 -6.75
C ILE A 119 -1.92 -12.03 -5.35
N VAL A 120 -3.14 -12.25 -4.89
CA VAL A 120 -3.59 -11.75 -3.59
C VAL A 120 -2.84 -12.42 -2.44
N GLU A 121 -2.66 -13.75 -2.47
CA GLU A 121 -1.95 -14.50 -1.42
C GLU A 121 -0.46 -14.15 -1.34
N VAL A 122 0.19 -13.95 -2.47
CA VAL A 122 1.59 -13.48 -2.51
C VAL A 122 1.69 -12.09 -1.86
N CYS A 123 0.85 -11.14 -2.29
CA CYS A 123 0.81 -9.81 -1.69
C CYS A 123 0.51 -9.86 -0.19
N TYR A 124 -0.43 -10.71 0.25
CA TYR A 124 -0.79 -10.85 1.65
C TYR A 124 0.36 -11.39 2.51
N THR A 125 1.08 -12.38 1.98
CA THR A 125 2.25 -12.95 2.65
C THR A 125 3.36 -11.91 2.81
N GLU A 126 3.67 -11.16 1.76
CA GLU A 126 4.66 -10.08 1.80
C GLU A 126 4.27 -8.97 2.80
N VAL A 127 2.99 -8.59 2.84
CA VAL A 127 2.47 -7.61 3.81
C VAL A 127 2.65 -8.10 5.24
N LYS A 128 2.37 -9.38 5.52
CA LYS A 128 2.58 -9.96 6.86
C LYS A 128 4.06 -9.97 7.26
N GLU A 129 4.95 -10.30 6.34
CA GLU A 129 6.39 -10.26 6.58
C GLU A 129 6.88 -8.83 6.88
N LEU A 130 6.41 -7.85 6.11
CA LEU A 130 6.72 -6.43 6.34
C LEU A 130 6.20 -5.97 7.71
N LEU A 131 4.94 -6.24 8.04
CA LEU A 131 4.36 -5.85 9.32
C LEU A 131 5.07 -6.51 10.52
N ASN A 132 5.48 -7.77 10.40
CA ASN A 132 6.27 -8.42 11.44
C ASN A 132 7.66 -7.79 11.59
N THR A 133 8.30 -7.44 10.48
CA THR A 133 9.61 -6.77 10.48
C THR A 133 9.54 -5.40 11.16
N TYR A 134 8.47 -4.64 10.89
CA TYR A 134 8.27 -3.28 11.41
C TYR A 134 7.31 -3.23 12.62
N ARG A 135 7.09 -4.34 13.31
CA ARG A 135 6.10 -4.44 14.39
C ARG A 135 6.29 -3.41 15.49
N VAL A 136 7.52 -3.21 15.95
CA VAL A 136 7.82 -2.23 17.00
C VAL A 136 7.44 -0.82 16.58
N LYS A 137 7.69 -0.48 15.30
CA LYS A 137 7.32 0.83 14.74
C LYS A 137 5.81 0.97 14.56
N LEU A 138 5.13 -0.10 14.20
CA LEU A 138 3.66 -0.12 14.13
C LEU A 138 3.03 0.13 15.48
N GLU A 139 3.55 -0.50 16.55
CA GLU A 139 3.07 -0.28 17.92
C GLU A 139 3.32 1.15 18.40
N HIS A 140 4.51 1.70 18.12
CA HIS A 140 4.83 3.09 18.46
C HIS A 140 3.97 4.09 17.67
N LEU A 141 3.75 3.87 16.38
CA LEU A 141 2.85 4.69 15.55
C LEU A 141 1.41 4.68 16.08
N LYS A 142 0.93 3.51 16.52
CA LYS A 142 -0.37 3.36 17.17
C LYS A 142 -0.45 4.21 18.44
N ASP A 143 0.59 4.19 19.29
CA ASP A 143 0.59 4.96 20.55
C ASP A 143 0.51 6.46 20.28
N ILE A 144 1.28 6.98 19.31
CA ILE A 144 1.21 8.39 18.89
C ILE A 144 -0.17 8.72 18.32
N LEU A 145 -0.73 7.86 17.46
CA LEU A 145 -2.06 8.08 16.89
C LEU A 145 -3.17 8.13 17.95
N VAL A 146 -3.06 7.35 19.01
CA VAL A 146 -4.02 7.37 20.12
C VAL A 146 -3.92 8.70 20.90
N GLU A 147 -2.73 9.29 21.01
CA GLU A 147 -2.49 10.55 21.71
C GLU A 147 -2.87 11.77 20.88
N GLU A 148 -2.43 11.80 19.61
CA GLU A 148 -2.55 12.97 18.73
C GLU A 148 -3.80 12.94 17.83
N GLU A 149 -4.46 11.77 17.69
CA GLU A 149 -5.61 11.52 16.82
C GLU A 149 -5.35 11.74 15.32
N ILE A 150 -4.42 12.62 14.98
CA ILE A 150 -4.03 12.99 13.62
C ILE A 150 -2.53 13.20 13.59
N ILE A 151 -1.86 12.56 12.63
CA ILE A 151 -0.44 12.76 12.38
C ILE A 151 -0.17 13.10 10.92
N ASP A 152 0.88 13.89 10.70
CA ASP A 152 1.39 14.18 9.36
C ASP A 152 2.15 12.99 8.77
N GLY A 153 2.13 12.87 7.44
CA GLY A 153 2.85 11.80 6.75
C GLY A 153 4.35 11.85 6.99
N SER A 154 4.96 13.03 7.06
CA SER A 154 6.39 13.22 7.34
C SER A 154 6.83 12.50 8.61
N LEU A 155 6.05 12.60 9.68
CA LEU A 155 6.33 11.89 10.94
C LEU A 155 6.33 10.37 10.74
N VAL A 156 5.42 9.84 9.90
CA VAL A 156 5.38 8.39 9.61
C VAL A 156 6.64 7.96 8.88
N TYR A 157 7.11 8.74 7.90
CA TYR A 157 8.36 8.48 7.18
C TYR A 157 9.56 8.51 8.13
N GLU A 158 9.69 9.55 8.96
CA GLU A 158 10.76 9.67 9.97
C GLU A 158 10.79 8.47 10.92
N MET A 159 9.62 8.04 11.40
CA MET A 159 9.52 6.89 12.29
C MET A 159 9.95 5.58 11.63
N VAL A 160 9.60 5.40 10.36
CA VAL A 160 9.99 4.21 9.59
C VAL A 160 11.49 4.23 9.29
N ALA A 161 12.06 5.41 8.99
CA ALA A 161 13.47 5.59 8.70
C ALA A 161 14.39 5.56 9.92
N SER A 162 13.90 5.99 11.10
CA SER A 162 14.70 5.93 12.32
C SER A 162 15.12 4.49 12.60
N CYS A 163 16.35 4.15 12.21
CA CYS A 163 16.95 2.86 12.47
C CYS A 163 17.30 2.74 13.97
N ASP A 164 16.64 1.86 14.68
CA ASP A 164 17.27 1.23 15.84
C ASP A 164 18.35 0.30 15.29
N LEU A 165 19.60 0.76 15.31
CA LEU A 165 20.81 0.17 14.73
C LEU A 165 21.11 -1.28 15.17
N LYS A 166 20.23 -1.94 15.91
CA LYS A 166 20.49 -3.26 16.50
C LYS A 166 19.86 -4.45 15.77
N ASN A 167 18.89 -4.25 14.83
CA ASN A 167 18.12 -5.40 14.31
C ASN A 167 17.78 -5.38 12.82
N MET A 168 18.35 -4.52 11.99
CA MET A 168 18.07 -4.53 10.54
C MET A 168 19.32 -4.82 9.72
N ALA A 169 19.23 -5.80 8.81
CA ALA A 169 20.26 -6.05 7.81
C ALA A 169 20.45 -4.79 6.96
N GLU A 170 21.68 -4.36 6.80
CA GLU A 170 22.14 -3.09 6.21
C GLU A 170 21.51 -2.74 4.83
N SER A 171 21.01 -3.71 4.06
CA SER A 171 20.48 -3.49 2.71
C SER A 171 19.09 -2.84 2.62
N LYS A 172 18.32 -2.81 3.71
CA LYS A 172 16.96 -2.21 3.70
C LYS A 172 16.93 -0.77 4.21
N CYS A 173 17.96 -0.35 4.97
CA CYS A 173 18.08 1.01 5.48
C CYS A 173 18.41 2.01 4.36
N ASP A 174 19.25 1.61 3.39
CA ASP A 174 19.68 2.46 2.28
C ASP A 174 18.51 2.88 1.37
N THR A 175 17.53 2.00 1.18
CA THR A 175 16.37 2.27 0.33
C THR A 175 15.43 3.31 0.96
N ILE A 176 15.21 3.20 2.27
CA ILE A 176 14.36 4.14 3.03
C ILE A 176 15.06 5.51 3.15
N GLN A 177 16.37 5.53 3.38
CA GLN A 177 17.15 6.76 3.44
C GLN A 177 17.12 7.50 2.09
N THR A 178 17.21 6.81 0.97
CA THR A 178 17.06 7.40 -0.36
C THR A 178 15.69 8.07 -0.54
N TYR A 179 14.63 7.50 0.05
CA TYR A 179 13.28 8.07 -0.01
C TYR A 179 13.14 9.34 0.82
N ILE A 180 13.78 9.38 2.00
CA ILE A 180 13.78 10.57 2.86
C ILE A 180 14.59 11.69 2.21
N ASP A 181 15.77 11.38 1.68
CA ASP A 181 16.61 12.37 1.01
C ASP A 181 15.90 12.97 -0.23
N ALA A 182 15.11 12.16 -0.93
CA ALA A 182 14.26 12.63 -2.03
C ALA A 182 13.11 13.53 -1.53
N TYR A 183 12.48 13.18 -0.39
CA TYR A 183 11.41 13.96 0.21
C TYR A 183 11.88 15.31 0.72
N ASP A 184 12.98 15.34 1.48
CA ASP A 184 13.58 16.57 1.98
C ASP A 184 14.02 17.50 0.84
N SER A 185 14.46 16.96 -0.29
CA SER A 185 14.78 17.74 -1.47
C SER A 185 13.55 18.38 -2.12
N PHE A 186 12.38 17.75 -2.04
CA PHE A 186 11.12 18.29 -2.57
C PHE A 186 10.56 19.42 -1.70
N ASP A 187 10.67 19.33 -0.38
CA ASP A 187 10.18 20.38 0.54
C ASP A 187 11.02 21.66 0.44
N GLN A 188 12.33 21.56 0.13
CA GLN A 188 13.19 22.74 -0.12
C GLN A 188 12.77 23.54 -1.37
N TYR A 189 12.04 22.96 -2.32
CA TYR A 189 11.50 23.66 -3.50
C TYR A 189 10.14 24.32 -3.24
N ARG A 190 9.51 24.08 -2.09
CA ARG A 190 8.16 24.58 -1.77
C ARG A 190 8.14 25.95 -1.11
N ASP A 191 9.22 26.37 -0.46
CA ASP A 191 9.33 27.64 0.27
C ASP A 191 9.96 28.78 -0.55
N GLY A 192 10.19 28.57 -1.85
CA GLY A 192 10.80 29.56 -2.74
C GLY A 192 9.97 29.85 -3.99
N ASP A 193 9.30 31.01 -3.94
CA ASP A 193 8.89 31.86 -5.06
C ASP A 193 7.68 31.44 -5.94
N ASP A 194 6.70 32.33 -5.93
CA ASP A 194 5.66 32.53 -6.94
C ASP A 194 6.20 32.32 -8.37
N ILE A 195 5.86 31.19 -8.99
CA ILE A 195 6.05 31.02 -10.43
C ILE A 195 4.93 31.74 -11.14
N ILE A 196 5.19 32.94 -11.59
CA ILE A 196 4.42 33.64 -12.62
C ILE A 196 4.68 32.86 -13.93
N LEU A 197 3.67 32.14 -14.39
CA LEU A 197 3.68 31.54 -15.72
C LEU A 197 3.35 32.63 -16.76
N PRO A 198 4.04 32.66 -17.90
CA PRO A 198 3.72 33.55 -19.01
C PRO A 198 2.45 33.17 -19.76
#